data_b274bf07cfde1b795bb1a451faac0236
#
_entry.id   b274bf07cfde1b795bb1a451faac0236
#
_cell.length_a   1.000
_cell.length_b   1.000
_cell.length_c   1.000
_cell.angle_alpha   90.00
_cell.angle_beta   90.00
_cell.angle_gamma   90.00
#
_symmetry.space_group_name_H-M   'P 1'
#
loop_
_entity.id
_entity.type
_entity.pdbx_description
1 polymer ?
#
loop_
_entity_poly.entity_id
_entity_poly.type
_entity_poly.pdbx_seq_one_letter_code
_entity_poly.pdbx_strand_id
1 'polypeptide(L)'
;PTAGGKTEASIFPLLAQLVEREPIGVGLIYIAPIKALLNNQAERLERYTEMVGLRRFLWHGDVKDSQKRAFIKEPTAVLMTTPESLEVMLLSSKVPHPRLFSDLRAFVIDEVHALAGTDRGTHLLSVMERLVRYTENDVQRVGLSATVGNPTEILRWLQGTSRREGCVVDPPKVPSQKELKIHLHDTLGAIATDASAIAQGKKSLFFCQSRSLAEEIAERMRDRGTDVFVHHSSVSLEERATAEERFHQGTNTSIVCTSTLELGIDVG
;
A
#
# COMPACT_ATOMS: atom_id res chain seq x y z
N PRO A 1 11.76 -7.60 -2.46
CA PRO A 1 11.69 -6.58 -3.49
C PRO A 1 10.23 -6.26 -3.80
N THR A 2 9.91 -5.03 -4.17
CA THR A 2 8.54 -4.56 -4.44
C THR A 2 7.88 -5.35 -5.58
N ALA A 3 8.65 -5.78 -6.57
CA ALA A 3 8.22 -6.61 -7.71
C ALA A 3 8.31 -8.14 -7.48
N GLY A 4 8.36 -8.59 -6.24
CA GLY A 4 8.59 -10.00 -5.90
C GLY A 4 7.35 -10.90 -5.86
N GLY A 5 6.20 -10.50 -6.43
CA GLY A 5 4.99 -11.34 -6.44
C GLY A 5 4.33 -11.55 -5.06
N LYS A 6 4.66 -10.72 -4.06
CA LYS A 6 4.11 -10.86 -2.69
C LYS A 6 2.60 -10.77 -2.65
N THR A 7 2.03 -9.83 -3.40
CA THR A 7 0.58 -9.64 -3.47
C THR A 7 -0.09 -10.87 -4.05
N GLU A 8 0.41 -11.39 -5.15
CA GLU A 8 -0.10 -12.62 -5.79
C GLU A 8 0.02 -13.83 -4.87
N ALA A 9 1.20 -14.01 -4.26
CA ALA A 9 1.46 -15.13 -3.35
C ALA A 9 0.50 -15.13 -2.15
N SER A 10 0.04 -13.95 -1.71
CA SER A 10 -0.92 -13.82 -0.62
C SER A 10 -2.37 -13.92 -1.08
N ILE A 11 -2.70 -13.27 -2.19
CA ILE A 11 -4.09 -13.09 -2.63
C ILE A 11 -4.62 -14.35 -3.32
N PHE A 12 -3.83 -15.01 -4.18
CA PHE A 12 -4.34 -16.16 -4.94
C PHE A 12 -4.81 -17.33 -4.06
N PRO A 13 -4.08 -17.76 -3.01
CA PRO A 13 -4.59 -18.78 -2.13
C PRO A 13 -5.87 -18.37 -1.38
N LEU A 14 -5.96 -17.10 -0.99
CA LEU A 14 -7.14 -16.58 -0.31
C LEU A 14 -8.34 -16.49 -1.25
N LEU A 15 -8.16 -16.03 -2.48
CA LEU A 15 -9.23 -16.05 -3.49
C LEU A 15 -9.71 -17.47 -3.79
N ALA A 16 -8.79 -18.44 -3.90
CA ALA A 16 -9.17 -19.84 -4.08
C ALA A 16 -10.10 -20.33 -2.97
N GLN A 17 -9.78 -20.04 -1.70
CA GLN A 17 -10.63 -20.37 -0.55
C GLN A 17 -12.01 -19.68 -0.60
N LEU A 18 -12.06 -18.43 -1.12
CA LEU A 18 -13.33 -17.71 -1.25
C LEU A 18 -14.19 -18.26 -2.38
N VAL A 19 -13.57 -18.78 -3.46
CA VAL A 19 -14.26 -19.44 -4.57
C VAL A 19 -14.80 -20.80 -4.15
N GLU A 20 -14.04 -21.60 -3.41
CA GLU A 20 -14.50 -22.90 -2.91
C GLU A 20 -15.75 -22.77 -2.03
N ARG A 21 -15.84 -21.73 -1.26
CA ARG A 21 -17.01 -21.37 -0.46
C ARG A 21 -17.19 -19.85 -0.50
N GLU A 22 -18.13 -19.40 -1.31
CA GLU A 22 -18.42 -17.97 -1.41
C GLU A 22 -18.86 -17.40 -0.04
N PRO A 23 -18.27 -16.28 0.42
CA PRO A 23 -18.57 -15.74 1.73
C PRO A 23 -19.92 -15.03 1.77
N ILE A 24 -20.59 -15.13 2.90
CA ILE A 24 -21.73 -14.28 3.22
C ILE A 24 -21.19 -12.92 3.67
N GLY A 25 -21.27 -11.89 2.81
CA GLY A 25 -20.69 -10.58 3.06
C GLY A 25 -19.19 -10.52 2.68
N VAL A 26 -18.39 -9.93 3.54
CA VAL A 26 -16.95 -9.75 3.31
C VAL A 26 -16.16 -10.93 3.85
N GLY A 27 -15.48 -11.65 2.97
CA GLY A 27 -14.58 -12.75 3.35
C GLY A 27 -13.12 -12.34 3.52
N LEU A 28 -12.68 -11.31 2.80
CA LEU A 28 -11.31 -10.80 2.81
C LEU A 28 -11.28 -9.28 2.95
N ILE A 29 -10.48 -8.77 3.89
CA ILE A 29 -10.19 -7.33 4.00
C ILE A 29 -8.72 -7.10 3.64
N TYR A 30 -8.48 -6.32 2.56
CA TYR A 30 -7.17 -5.85 2.16
C TYR A 30 -6.95 -4.43 2.71
N ILE A 31 -5.90 -4.24 3.49
CA ILE A 31 -5.62 -2.99 4.19
C ILE A 31 -4.29 -2.43 3.70
N ALA A 32 -4.31 -1.20 3.18
CA ALA A 32 -3.09 -0.47 2.86
C ALA A 32 -2.92 0.75 3.78
N PRO A 33 -1.68 1.12 4.13
CA PRO A 33 -1.42 2.22 5.06
C PRO A 33 -1.83 3.59 4.52
N ILE A 34 -1.88 3.77 3.21
CA ILE A 34 -2.24 5.04 2.57
C ILE A 34 -3.15 4.83 1.36
N LYS A 35 -3.99 5.83 1.06
CA LYS A 35 -4.94 5.80 -0.07
C LYS A 35 -4.25 5.63 -1.43
N ALA A 36 -3.09 6.24 -1.64
CA ALA A 36 -2.35 6.14 -2.90
C ALA A 36 -1.99 4.69 -3.21
N LEU A 37 -1.41 3.98 -2.24
CA LEU A 37 -1.07 2.56 -2.38
C LEU A 37 -2.34 1.72 -2.59
N LEU A 38 -3.41 2.02 -1.86
CA LEU A 38 -4.68 1.32 -2.00
C LEU A 38 -5.26 1.45 -3.41
N ASN A 39 -5.21 2.66 -3.98
CA ASN A 39 -5.67 2.94 -5.35
C ASN A 39 -4.82 2.20 -6.39
N ASN A 40 -3.49 2.19 -6.22
CA ASN A 40 -2.59 1.46 -7.13
C ASN A 40 -2.84 -0.05 -7.13
N GLN A 41 -3.15 -0.62 -5.96
CA GLN A 41 -3.47 -2.04 -5.86
C GLN A 41 -4.90 -2.36 -6.35
N ALA A 42 -5.79 -1.35 -6.42
CA ALA A 42 -7.20 -1.54 -6.72
C ALA A 42 -7.43 -2.19 -8.09
N GLU A 43 -6.81 -1.69 -9.15
CA GLU A 43 -6.94 -2.25 -10.51
C GLU A 43 -6.41 -3.68 -10.59
N ARG A 44 -5.30 -3.93 -9.92
CA ARG A 44 -4.67 -5.26 -9.87
C ARG A 44 -5.56 -6.28 -9.17
N LEU A 45 -6.09 -5.93 -8.00
CA LEU A 45 -7.01 -6.79 -7.26
C LEU A 45 -8.36 -6.94 -7.98
N GLU A 46 -8.84 -5.91 -8.67
CA GLU A 46 -10.05 -6.01 -9.50
C GLU A 46 -9.89 -7.09 -10.55
N ARG A 47 -8.81 -7.03 -11.32
CA ARG A 47 -8.49 -8.05 -12.33
C ARG A 47 -8.44 -9.45 -11.73
N TYR A 48 -7.81 -9.63 -10.56
CA TYR A 48 -7.70 -10.95 -9.94
C TYR A 48 -9.05 -11.46 -9.43
N THR A 49 -9.88 -10.60 -8.85
CA THR A 49 -11.22 -11.00 -8.38
C THR A 49 -12.14 -11.32 -9.55
N GLU A 50 -12.11 -10.54 -10.64
CA GLU A 50 -12.90 -10.79 -11.85
C GLU A 50 -12.54 -12.12 -12.52
N MET A 51 -11.24 -12.47 -12.59
CA MET A 51 -10.79 -13.75 -13.17
C MET A 51 -11.42 -14.98 -12.49
N VAL A 52 -11.83 -14.85 -11.23
CA VAL A 52 -12.43 -15.94 -10.44
C VAL A 52 -13.92 -15.71 -10.14
N GLY A 53 -14.53 -14.73 -10.79
CA GLY A 53 -15.98 -14.44 -10.63
C GLY A 53 -16.34 -13.75 -9.32
N LEU A 54 -15.37 -13.27 -8.55
CA LEU A 54 -15.59 -12.51 -7.34
C LEU A 54 -15.57 -11.01 -7.62
N ARG A 55 -16.09 -10.23 -6.66
CA ARG A 55 -16.08 -8.76 -6.73
C ARG A 55 -15.30 -8.20 -5.55
N ARG A 56 -14.64 -7.05 -5.78
CA ARG A 56 -14.02 -6.24 -4.74
C ARG A 56 -14.73 -4.92 -4.58
N PHE A 57 -14.60 -4.29 -3.43
CA PHE A 57 -15.03 -2.92 -3.18
C PHE A 57 -13.90 -2.11 -2.53
N LEU A 58 -13.70 -0.89 -3.02
CA LEU A 58 -12.75 0.06 -2.48
C LEU A 58 -13.47 1.04 -1.55
N TRP A 59 -13.07 1.09 -0.26
CA TRP A 59 -13.69 1.96 0.73
C TRP A 59 -12.67 2.87 1.38
N HIS A 60 -12.70 4.15 1.08
CA HIS A 60 -11.98 5.22 1.76
C HIS A 60 -12.78 6.54 1.75
N GLY A 61 -12.22 7.61 2.34
CA GLY A 61 -12.93 8.88 2.53
C GLY A 61 -13.45 9.51 1.23
N ASP A 62 -12.74 9.32 0.11
CA ASP A 62 -13.06 9.97 -1.17
C ASP A 62 -14.10 9.19 -1.99
N VAL A 63 -14.48 8.00 -1.56
CA VAL A 63 -15.53 7.20 -2.23
C VAL A 63 -16.92 7.78 -1.91
N LYS A 64 -17.73 7.95 -2.96
CA LYS A 64 -19.07 8.53 -2.86
C LYS A 64 -19.99 7.73 -1.92
N ASP A 65 -20.80 8.44 -1.13
CA ASP A 65 -21.74 7.80 -0.19
C ASP A 65 -22.78 6.91 -0.88
N SER A 66 -23.14 7.20 -2.15
CA SER A 66 -24.00 6.33 -2.94
C SER A 66 -23.39 4.96 -3.19
N GLN A 67 -22.10 4.90 -3.49
CA GLN A 67 -21.36 3.64 -3.70
C GLN A 67 -21.19 2.88 -2.38
N LYS A 68 -20.90 3.58 -1.28
CA LYS A 68 -20.84 2.96 0.06
C LYS A 68 -22.19 2.35 0.47
N ARG A 69 -23.30 3.04 0.19
CA ARG A 69 -24.65 2.50 0.44
C ARG A 69 -24.96 1.29 -0.44
N ALA A 70 -24.55 1.30 -1.70
CA ALA A 70 -24.71 0.14 -2.60
C ALA A 70 -23.95 -1.07 -2.07
N PHE A 71 -22.69 -0.89 -1.65
CA PHE A 71 -21.89 -1.95 -1.03
C PHE A 71 -22.52 -2.50 0.27
N ILE A 72 -23.06 -1.63 1.14
CA ILE A 72 -23.74 -2.09 2.37
C ILE A 72 -24.97 -2.94 2.02
N LYS A 73 -25.68 -2.58 0.97
CA LYS A 73 -26.88 -3.33 0.51
C LYS A 73 -26.49 -4.67 -0.11
N GLU A 74 -25.45 -4.67 -0.92
CA GLU A 74 -24.93 -5.84 -1.63
C GLU A 74 -23.41 -5.93 -1.45
N PRO A 75 -22.93 -6.56 -0.37
CA PRO A 75 -21.51 -6.66 -0.08
C PRO A 75 -20.74 -7.46 -1.13
N THR A 76 -19.47 -7.16 -1.28
CA THR A 76 -18.54 -7.93 -2.12
C THR A 76 -17.65 -8.82 -1.26
N ALA A 77 -17.15 -9.90 -1.83
CA ALA A 77 -16.28 -10.86 -1.14
C ALA A 77 -14.97 -10.23 -0.63
N VAL A 78 -14.45 -9.22 -1.35
CA VAL A 78 -13.20 -8.53 -1.01
C VAL A 78 -13.47 -7.06 -0.74
N LEU A 79 -13.05 -6.58 0.42
CA LEU A 79 -13.06 -5.18 0.83
C LEU A 79 -11.63 -4.64 0.86
N MET A 80 -11.37 -3.55 0.16
CA MET A 80 -10.11 -2.82 0.20
C MET A 80 -10.27 -1.52 0.97
N THR A 81 -9.40 -1.23 1.95
CA THR A 81 -9.57 -0.06 2.82
C THR A 81 -8.27 0.41 3.48
N THR A 82 -8.32 1.53 4.21
CA THR A 82 -7.26 2.01 5.10
C THR A 82 -7.64 1.79 6.56
N PRO A 83 -6.68 1.78 7.51
CA PRO A 83 -6.97 1.61 8.94
C PRO A 83 -8.04 2.58 9.46
N GLU A 84 -7.92 3.84 9.12
CA GLU A 84 -8.83 4.91 9.56
C GLU A 84 -10.23 4.75 8.97
N SER A 85 -10.30 4.34 7.70
CA SER A 85 -11.60 4.11 7.04
C SER A 85 -12.33 2.90 7.60
N LEU A 86 -11.60 1.88 8.03
CA LEU A 86 -12.14 0.70 8.68
C LEU A 86 -12.71 1.05 10.07
N GLU A 87 -12.03 1.91 10.83
CA GLU A 87 -12.55 2.43 12.10
C GLU A 87 -13.84 3.22 11.89
N VAL A 88 -13.86 4.16 10.94
CA VAL A 88 -15.06 4.94 10.61
C VAL A 88 -16.23 4.02 10.23
N MET A 89 -15.94 2.93 9.51
CA MET A 89 -16.95 1.92 9.19
C MET A 89 -17.48 1.23 10.45
N LEU A 90 -16.62 0.84 11.37
CA LEU A 90 -17.01 0.20 12.63
C LEU A 90 -17.80 1.12 13.58
N LEU A 91 -17.52 2.42 13.56
CA LEU A 91 -18.25 3.40 14.38
C LEU A 91 -19.61 3.79 13.77
N SER A 92 -19.84 3.48 12.51
CA SER A 92 -21.05 3.88 11.81
C SER A 92 -22.24 2.98 12.16
N SER A 93 -23.27 3.54 12.77
CA SER A 93 -24.54 2.84 13.02
C SER A 93 -25.31 2.44 11.74
N LYS A 94 -24.91 2.99 10.59
CA LYS A 94 -25.50 2.66 9.28
C LYS A 94 -24.94 1.39 8.67
N VAL A 95 -23.87 0.83 9.25
CA VAL A 95 -23.22 -0.39 8.78
C VAL A 95 -23.71 -1.59 9.61
N PRO A 96 -24.32 -2.58 8.99
CA PRO A 96 -24.78 -3.79 9.69
C PRO A 96 -23.63 -4.77 9.89
N HIS A 97 -22.75 -4.48 10.86
CA HIS A 97 -21.47 -5.21 11.08
C HIS A 97 -21.64 -6.73 11.17
N PRO A 98 -22.61 -7.29 11.95
CA PRO A 98 -22.78 -8.74 12.02
C PRO A 98 -23.07 -9.37 10.65
N ARG A 99 -23.91 -8.71 9.83
CA ARG A 99 -24.23 -9.19 8.48
C ARG A 99 -23.04 -9.07 7.54
N LEU A 100 -22.26 -7.98 7.67
CA LEU A 100 -21.17 -7.68 6.76
C LEU A 100 -19.93 -8.55 7.01
N PHE A 101 -19.64 -8.87 8.27
CA PHE A 101 -18.40 -9.52 8.69
C PHE A 101 -18.60 -10.92 9.31
N SER A 102 -19.79 -11.51 9.26
CA SER A 102 -20.05 -12.83 9.84
C SER A 102 -19.23 -13.95 9.23
N ASP A 103 -18.80 -13.84 8.01
CA ASP A 103 -17.97 -14.83 7.31
C ASP A 103 -16.59 -14.28 6.93
N LEU A 104 -16.08 -13.33 7.72
CA LEU A 104 -14.72 -12.82 7.54
C LEU A 104 -13.70 -13.93 7.81
N ARG A 105 -12.78 -14.16 6.86
CA ARG A 105 -11.80 -15.27 6.89
C ARG A 105 -10.37 -14.80 6.89
N ALA A 106 -10.10 -13.62 6.30
CA ALA A 106 -8.72 -13.15 6.22
C ALA A 106 -8.60 -11.62 6.25
N PHE A 107 -7.47 -11.16 6.81
CA PHE A 107 -6.91 -9.84 6.61
C PHE A 107 -5.61 -9.95 5.82
N VAL A 108 -5.41 -9.05 4.86
CA VAL A 108 -4.11 -8.80 4.23
C VAL A 108 -3.72 -7.38 4.54
N ILE A 109 -2.59 -7.19 5.20
CA ILE A 109 -2.04 -5.88 5.55
C ILE A 109 -0.83 -5.64 4.66
N ASP A 110 -1.00 -4.72 3.73
CA ASP A 110 0.07 -4.32 2.84
C ASP A 110 1.03 -3.34 3.53
N GLU A 111 2.30 -3.39 3.15
CA GLU A 111 3.39 -2.61 3.76
C GLU A 111 3.32 -2.58 5.30
N VAL A 112 3.12 -3.76 5.89
CA VAL A 112 2.89 -3.92 7.34
C VAL A 112 3.97 -3.24 8.19
N HIS A 113 5.20 -3.11 7.69
CA HIS A 113 6.30 -2.43 8.36
C HIS A 113 6.05 -0.93 8.57
N ALA A 114 5.21 -0.29 7.74
CA ALA A 114 4.82 1.11 7.91
C ALA A 114 3.83 1.31 9.07
N LEU A 115 3.24 0.23 9.58
CA LEU A 115 2.25 0.23 10.65
C LEU A 115 2.82 -0.38 11.94
N ALA A 116 3.60 -1.46 11.85
CA ALA A 116 4.15 -2.16 13.01
C ALA A 116 4.98 -1.21 13.88
N GLY A 117 4.72 -1.22 15.20
CA GLY A 117 5.39 -0.36 16.17
C GLY A 117 4.93 1.11 16.19
N THR A 118 3.89 1.46 15.44
CA THR A 118 3.32 2.82 15.43
C THR A 118 1.95 2.87 16.13
N ASP A 119 1.50 4.08 16.52
CA ASP A 119 0.16 4.28 17.07
C ASP A 119 -0.93 3.86 16.07
N ARG A 120 -0.73 4.12 14.76
CA ARG A 120 -1.64 3.68 13.71
C ARG A 120 -1.73 2.16 13.62
N GLY A 121 -0.63 1.47 13.80
CA GLY A 121 -0.59 0.01 13.83
C GLY A 121 -1.29 -0.56 15.04
N THR A 122 -1.09 0.02 16.22
CA THR A 122 -1.80 -0.35 17.46
C THR A 122 -3.30 -0.14 17.30
N HIS A 123 -3.70 0.97 16.72
CA HIS A 123 -5.09 1.25 16.38
C HIS A 123 -5.66 0.22 15.39
N LEU A 124 -4.93 -0.11 14.31
CA LEU A 124 -5.37 -1.14 13.36
C LEU A 124 -5.59 -2.49 14.04
N LEU A 125 -4.68 -2.94 14.91
CA LEU A 125 -4.87 -4.18 15.65
C LEU A 125 -6.16 -4.14 16.49
N SER A 126 -6.42 -3.05 17.20
CA SER A 126 -7.67 -2.87 17.94
C SER A 126 -8.92 -2.97 17.05
N VAL A 127 -8.87 -2.40 15.86
CA VAL A 127 -9.95 -2.50 14.86
C VAL A 127 -10.14 -3.94 14.42
N MET A 128 -9.06 -4.65 14.09
CA MET A 128 -9.10 -6.06 13.68
C MET A 128 -9.67 -6.94 14.79
N GLU A 129 -9.25 -6.76 16.05
CA GLU A 129 -9.75 -7.51 17.20
C GLU A 129 -11.26 -7.29 17.45
N ARG A 130 -11.77 -6.11 17.14
CA ARG A 130 -13.21 -5.84 17.19
C ARG A 130 -13.98 -6.49 16.05
N LEU A 131 -13.39 -6.53 14.85
CA LEU A 131 -14.00 -7.17 13.67
C LEU A 131 -14.11 -8.68 13.84
N VAL A 132 -13.09 -9.35 14.38
CA VAL A 132 -13.14 -10.81 14.57
C VAL A 132 -14.23 -11.28 15.54
N ARG A 133 -14.84 -10.36 16.31
CA ARG A 133 -15.99 -10.68 17.17
C ARG A 133 -17.29 -10.90 16.40
N TYR A 134 -17.35 -10.54 15.14
CA TYR A 134 -18.53 -10.73 14.30
C TYR A 134 -18.53 -12.06 13.54
N THR A 135 -17.44 -12.82 13.60
CA THR A 135 -17.28 -14.09 12.90
C THR A 135 -16.89 -15.23 13.86
N GLU A 136 -17.30 -16.45 13.53
CA GLU A 136 -16.84 -17.67 14.22
C GLU A 136 -15.50 -18.19 13.64
N ASN A 137 -15.03 -17.63 12.53
CA ASN A 137 -13.79 -18.04 11.92
C ASN A 137 -12.58 -17.55 12.74
N ASP A 138 -11.54 -18.37 12.88
CA ASP A 138 -10.21 -17.90 13.27
C ASP A 138 -9.58 -17.21 12.05
N VAL A 139 -9.69 -15.88 12.00
CA VAL A 139 -9.37 -15.06 10.84
C VAL A 139 -7.87 -15.09 10.57
N GLN A 140 -7.47 -15.52 9.38
CA GLN A 140 -6.08 -15.51 8.95
C GLN A 140 -5.57 -14.07 8.82
N ARG A 141 -4.33 -13.81 9.24
CA ARG A 141 -3.68 -12.51 9.16
C ARG A 141 -2.41 -12.61 8.34
N VAL A 142 -2.35 -11.90 7.22
CA VAL A 142 -1.22 -11.90 6.31
C VAL A 142 -0.61 -10.51 6.27
N GLY A 143 0.66 -10.38 6.63
CA GLY A 143 1.41 -9.14 6.51
C GLY A 143 2.35 -9.18 5.31
N LEU A 144 2.21 -8.23 4.39
CA LEU A 144 3.13 -8.04 3.28
C LEU A 144 4.11 -6.94 3.64
N SER A 145 5.39 -7.16 3.40
CA SER A 145 6.43 -6.20 3.74
C SER A 145 7.54 -6.18 2.71
N ALA A 146 8.22 -5.05 2.61
CA ALA A 146 9.57 -4.99 2.09
C ALA A 146 10.54 -5.74 3.05
N THR A 147 11.84 -5.54 2.90
CA THR A 147 12.81 -6.13 3.82
C THR A 147 12.70 -5.49 5.20
N VAL A 148 12.52 -6.31 6.23
CA VAL A 148 12.47 -5.90 7.65
C VAL A 148 13.55 -6.60 8.45
N GLY A 149 14.03 -5.95 9.50
CA GLY A 149 15.10 -6.49 10.36
C GLY A 149 14.61 -7.54 11.38
N ASN A 150 13.32 -7.49 11.74
CA ASN A 150 12.72 -8.29 12.82
C ASN A 150 11.38 -8.94 12.44
N PRO A 151 11.34 -9.78 11.40
CA PRO A 151 10.08 -10.35 10.90
C PRO A 151 9.31 -11.16 11.94
N THR A 152 10.00 -11.83 12.86
CA THR A 152 9.36 -12.62 13.93
C THR A 152 8.59 -11.74 14.92
N GLU A 153 9.07 -10.55 15.22
CA GLU A 153 8.36 -9.62 16.11
C GLU A 153 7.12 -9.04 15.42
N ILE A 154 7.24 -8.71 14.14
CA ILE A 154 6.10 -8.27 13.33
C ILE A 154 5.05 -9.39 13.25
N LEU A 155 5.47 -10.64 13.08
CA LEU A 155 4.57 -11.77 13.09
C LEU A 155 3.80 -11.89 14.41
N ARG A 156 4.49 -11.81 15.56
CA ARG A 156 3.84 -11.86 16.88
C ARG A 156 2.87 -10.70 17.08
N TRP A 157 3.28 -9.50 16.67
CA TRP A 157 2.43 -8.31 16.71
C TRP A 157 1.17 -8.50 15.87
N LEU A 158 1.30 -9.00 14.64
CA LEU A 158 0.17 -9.20 13.74
C LEU A 158 -0.76 -10.33 14.20
N GLN A 159 -0.22 -11.35 14.85
CA GLN A 159 -0.98 -12.53 15.28
C GLN A 159 -2.13 -12.18 16.24
N GLY A 160 -1.91 -11.21 17.16
CA GLY A 160 -2.95 -10.78 18.10
C GLY A 160 -3.61 -11.95 18.82
N THR A 161 -4.94 -12.06 18.74
CA THR A 161 -5.72 -13.16 19.37
C THR A 161 -5.90 -14.40 18.48
N SER A 162 -5.37 -14.42 17.26
CA SER A 162 -5.46 -15.60 16.38
C SER A 162 -4.71 -16.78 16.98
N ARG A 163 -5.30 -17.97 16.86
CA ARG A 163 -4.73 -19.25 17.32
C ARG A 163 -3.99 -19.99 16.23
N ARG A 164 -3.97 -19.44 15.00
CA ARG A 164 -3.26 -20.03 13.87
C ARG A 164 -1.76 -20.03 14.13
N GLU A 165 -1.10 -21.09 13.72
CA GLU A 165 0.36 -21.12 13.70
C GLU A 165 0.89 -20.03 12.75
N GLY A 166 1.83 -19.23 13.26
CA GLY A 166 2.43 -18.14 12.51
C GLY A 166 3.67 -18.61 11.75
N CYS A 167 3.82 -18.16 10.50
CA CYS A 167 4.97 -18.47 9.66
C CYS A 167 5.53 -17.19 9.02
N VAL A 168 6.85 -17.05 9.03
CA VAL A 168 7.56 -16.02 8.26
C VAL A 168 8.04 -16.63 6.95
N VAL A 169 7.58 -16.08 5.82
CA VAL A 169 8.04 -16.47 4.49
C VAL A 169 9.09 -15.45 4.04
N ASP A 170 10.35 -15.86 4.08
CA ASP A 170 11.49 -15.04 3.60
C ASP A 170 12.26 -15.86 2.54
N PRO A 171 11.90 -15.72 1.25
CA PRO A 171 12.57 -16.48 0.20
C PRO A 171 14.03 -16.05 0.05
N PRO A 172 14.91 -16.94 -0.43
CA PRO A 172 16.31 -16.62 -0.65
C PRO A 172 16.46 -15.35 -1.49
N LYS A 173 17.27 -14.42 -1.00
CA LYS A 173 17.55 -13.17 -1.72
C LYS A 173 18.55 -13.45 -2.85
N VAL A 174 18.15 -13.13 -4.07
CA VAL A 174 19.12 -13.09 -5.17
C VAL A 174 20.06 -11.91 -4.90
N PRO A 175 21.39 -12.13 -4.81
CA PRO A 175 22.33 -11.04 -4.63
C PRO A 175 22.19 -10.03 -5.78
N SER A 176 21.85 -8.79 -5.47
CA SER A 176 21.91 -7.67 -6.41
C SER A 176 23.12 -6.82 -6.07
N GLN A 177 23.91 -6.47 -7.09
CA GLN A 177 24.96 -5.47 -6.90
C GLN A 177 24.28 -4.12 -6.57
N LYS A 178 24.56 -3.63 -5.37
CA LYS A 178 24.15 -2.29 -4.93
C LYS A 178 25.42 -1.47 -4.73
N GLU A 179 25.49 -0.35 -5.40
CA GLU A 179 26.55 0.64 -5.15
C GLU A 179 25.97 1.72 -4.24
N LEU A 180 26.56 1.90 -3.07
CA LEU A 180 26.21 2.97 -2.14
C LEU A 180 27.29 4.04 -2.21
N LYS A 181 26.88 5.28 -2.52
CA LYS A 181 27.73 6.47 -2.49
C LYS A 181 27.14 7.49 -1.53
N ILE A 182 28.00 8.11 -0.73
CA ILE A 182 27.62 9.19 0.19
C ILE A 182 28.30 10.46 -0.30
N HIS A 183 27.50 11.45 -0.66
CA HIS A 183 27.97 12.77 -1.08
C HIS A 183 27.51 13.80 -0.04
N LEU A 184 28.45 14.66 0.39
CA LEU A 184 28.18 15.74 1.33
C LEU A 184 28.26 17.08 0.60
N HIS A 185 27.26 17.92 0.80
CA HIS A 185 27.16 19.23 0.16
C HIS A 185 26.70 20.29 1.16
N ASP A 186 27.28 21.48 1.07
CA ASP A 186 26.97 22.59 1.98
C ASP A 186 25.75 23.43 1.53
N THR A 187 25.32 23.27 0.28
CA THR A 187 24.23 24.06 -0.29
C THR A 187 23.25 23.22 -1.12
N LEU A 188 21.98 23.64 -1.17
CA LEU A 188 20.98 23.01 -2.04
C LEU A 188 21.33 23.12 -3.52
N GLY A 189 22.02 24.19 -3.93
CA GLY A 189 22.52 24.33 -5.28
C GLY A 189 23.54 23.26 -5.67
N ALA A 190 24.46 22.92 -4.76
CA ALA A 190 25.44 21.86 -4.95
C ALA A 190 24.75 20.47 -4.99
N ILE A 191 23.77 20.23 -4.12
CA ILE A 191 22.95 19.01 -4.14
C ILE A 191 22.23 18.87 -5.49
N ALA A 192 21.56 19.91 -5.98
CA ALA A 192 20.85 19.86 -7.24
C ALA A 192 21.78 19.66 -8.45
N THR A 193 23.00 20.21 -8.40
CA THR A 193 24.01 20.01 -9.44
C THR A 193 24.46 18.55 -9.49
N ASP A 194 24.79 17.97 -8.35
CA ASP A 194 25.21 16.59 -8.25
C ASP A 194 24.08 15.62 -8.62
N ALA A 195 22.85 15.87 -8.12
CA ALA A 195 21.66 15.10 -8.46
C ALA A 195 21.38 15.12 -9.98
N SER A 196 21.49 16.30 -10.62
CA SER A 196 21.33 16.42 -12.07
C SER A 196 22.40 15.63 -12.84
N ALA A 197 23.63 15.68 -12.40
CA ALA A 197 24.73 14.92 -13.02
C ALA A 197 24.54 13.40 -12.88
N ILE A 198 24.10 12.94 -11.72
CA ILE A 198 23.82 11.52 -11.46
C ILE A 198 22.61 11.04 -12.27
N ALA A 199 21.58 11.88 -12.41
CA ALA A 199 20.35 11.58 -13.10
C ALA A 199 20.50 11.53 -14.63
N GLN A 200 21.52 12.14 -15.19
CA GLN A 200 21.71 12.27 -16.62
C GLN A 200 21.71 10.90 -17.34
N GLY A 201 20.80 10.73 -18.30
CA GLY A 201 20.67 9.49 -19.07
C GLY A 201 20.06 8.31 -18.31
N LYS A 202 19.46 8.54 -17.14
CA LYS A 202 18.91 7.49 -16.27
C LYS A 202 17.50 7.84 -15.76
N LYS A 203 16.76 6.82 -15.40
CA LYS A 203 15.61 6.96 -14.50
C LYS A 203 16.12 7.19 -13.07
N SER A 204 15.63 8.23 -12.41
CA SER A 204 16.09 8.59 -11.06
C SER A 204 14.95 8.97 -10.14
N LEU A 205 14.97 8.43 -8.92
CA LEU A 205 14.11 8.88 -7.84
C LEU A 205 14.95 9.62 -6.81
N PHE A 206 14.57 10.85 -6.49
CA PHE A 206 15.25 11.67 -5.51
C PHE A 206 14.29 11.93 -4.33
N PHE A 207 14.57 11.30 -3.19
CA PHE A 207 13.75 11.42 -1.99
C PHE A 207 14.15 12.62 -1.14
N CYS A 208 13.18 13.47 -0.80
CA CYS A 208 13.32 14.62 0.06
C CYS A 208 12.54 14.44 1.37
N GLN A 209 13.03 15.05 2.44
CA GLN A 209 12.39 14.99 3.76
C GLN A 209 11.14 15.88 3.87
N SER A 210 11.01 16.91 3.02
CA SER A 210 9.88 17.82 3.04
C SER A 210 9.40 18.18 1.63
N ARG A 211 8.15 18.62 1.52
CA ARG A 211 7.55 19.06 0.27
C ARG A 211 8.25 20.30 -0.29
N SER A 212 8.56 21.29 0.57
CA SER A 212 9.26 22.50 0.17
C SER A 212 10.64 22.19 -0.39
N LEU A 213 11.36 21.24 0.23
CA LEU A 213 12.66 20.80 -0.25
C LEU A 213 12.54 20.08 -1.61
N ALA A 214 11.49 19.27 -1.80
CA ALA A 214 11.26 18.59 -3.07
C ALA A 214 10.99 19.57 -4.20
N GLU A 215 10.18 20.60 -3.96
CA GLU A 215 9.91 21.66 -4.95
C GLU A 215 11.19 22.45 -5.30
N GLU A 216 11.93 22.90 -4.29
CA GLU A 216 13.16 23.68 -4.48
C GLU A 216 14.25 22.91 -5.23
N ILE A 217 14.47 21.64 -4.87
CA ILE A 217 15.45 20.79 -5.58
C ILE A 217 15.00 20.54 -7.02
N ALA A 218 13.71 20.25 -7.24
CA ALA A 218 13.18 20.03 -8.59
C ALA A 218 13.32 21.27 -9.47
N GLU A 219 13.02 22.47 -8.96
CA GLU A 219 13.21 23.73 -9.67
C GLU A 219 14.66 23.91 -10.08
N ARG A 220 15.59 23.75 -9.13
CA ARG A 220 17.03 23.86 -9.38
C ARG A 220 17.57 22.82 -10.37
N MET A 221 16.98 21.62 -10.41
CA MET A 221 17.34 20.58 -11.39
C MET A 221 16.80 20.92 -12.77
N ARG A 222 15.58 21.49 -12.87
CA ARG A 222 15.01 21.98 -14.15
C ARG A 222 15.85 23.10 -14.76
N ASP A 223 16.32 24.05 -13.94
CA ASP A 223 17.22 25.13 -14.37
C ASP A 223 18.52 24.59 -14.99
N ARG A 224 18.88 23.36 -14.69
CA ARG A 224 20.06 22.66 -15.22
C ARG A 224 19.73 21.75 -16.42
N GLY A 225 18.49 21.80 -16.91
CA GLY A 225 18.04 21.02 -18.05
C GLY A 225 17.68 19.56 -17.75
N THR A 226 17.51 19.21 -16.47
CA THR A 226 17.05 17.87 -16.09
C THR A 226 15.53 17.77 -16.30
N ASP A 227 15.08 16.71 -16.99
CA ASP A 227 13.64 16.39 -17.09
C ASP A 227 13.18 15.83 -15.74
N VAL A 228 12.52 16.68 -14.95
CA VAL A 228 12.17 16.34 -13.57
C VAL A 228 10.74 16.69 -13.21
N PHE A 229 10.07 15.74 -12.58
CA PHE A 229 8.73 15.86 -12.02
C PHE A 229 8.76 15.92 -10.50
N VAL A 230 7.74 16.51 -9.89
CA VAL A 230 7.56 16.53 -8.43
C VAL A 230 6.44 15.61 -8.03
N HIS A 231 6.64 14.84 -6.95
CA HIS A 231 5.63 13.92 -6.45
C HIS A 231 5.54 13.98 -4.92
N HIS A 232 4.50 14.63 -4.43
CA HIS A 232 4.12 14.64 -3.01
C HIS A 232 2.62 14.88 -2.83
N SER A 233 2.10 14.77 -1.62
CA SER A 233 0.67 14.78 -1.34
C SER A 233 -0.05 16.11 -1.67
N SER A 234 0.66 17.22 -1.88
CA SER A 234 0.08 18.51 -2.28
C SER A 234 0.03 18.70 -3.80
N VAL A 235 0.71 17.86 -4.57
CA VAL A 235 0.60 17.83 -6.04
C VAL A 235 -0.73 17.18 -6.41
N SER A 236 -1.40 17.71 -7.44
CA SER A 236 -2.69 17.18 -7.90
C SER A 236 -2.59 15.70 -8.30
N LEU A 237 -3.72 15.00 -8.29
CA LEU A 237 -3.77 13.59 -8.67
C LEU A 237 -3.36 13.40 -10.13
N GLU A 238 -3.77 14.30 -11.01
CA GLU A 238 -3.48 14.29 -12.44
C GLU A 238 -1.98 14.50 -12.71
N GLU A 239 -1.36 15.48 -12.04
CA GLU A 239 0.09 15.71 -12.17
C GLU A 239 0.92 14.56 -11.64
N ARG A 240 0.50 13.93 -10.54
CA ARG A 240 1.18 12.73 -10.01
C ARG A 240 1.08 11.56 -10.98
N ALA A 241 -0.11 11.29 -11.53
CA ALA A 241 -0.31 10.25 -12.53
C ALA A 241 0.54 10.50 -13.79
N THR A 242 0.61 11.76 -14.23
CA THR A 242 1.47 12.16 -15.35
C THR A 242 2.96 11.91 -15.05
N ALA A 243 3.42 12.24 -13.84
CA ALA A 243 4.79 11.99 -13.41
C ALA A 243 5.13 10.50 -13.39
N GLU A 244 4.23 9.68 -12.86
CA GLU A 244 4.37 8.22 -12.81
C GLU A 244 4.40 7.61 -14.22
N GLU A 245 3.48 8.02 -15.11
CA GLU A 245 3.41 7.56 -16.49
C GLU A 245 4.67 7.95 -17.28
N ARG A 246 5.11 9.20 -17.18
CA ARG A 246 6.33 9.68 -17.82
C ARG A 246 7.55 8.95 -17.32
N PHE A 247 7.63 8.69 -16.03
CA PHE A 247 8.70 7.89 -15.45
C PHE A 247 8.67 6.45 -15.95
N HIS A 248 7.48 5.85 -16.07
CA HIS A 248 7.33 4.48 -16.56
C HIS A 248 7.80 4.32 -18.01
N GLN A 249 7.40 5.25 -18.89
CA GLN A 249 7.70 5.23 -20.33
C GLN A 249 9.09 5.77 -20.66
N GLY A 250 9.62 6.68 -19.85
CA GLY A 250 10.88 7.38 -20.10
C GLY A 250 12.12 6.53 -19.80
N THR A 251 13.24 6.93 -20.36
CA THR A 251 14.57 6.38 -20.06
C THR A 251 15.51 7.38 -19.36
N ASN A 252 15.15 8.67 -19.41
CA ASN A 252 15.92 9.79 -18.85
C ASN A 252 14.96 10.74 -18.12
N THR A 253 14.24 10.24 -17.14
CA THR A 253 13.25 11.00 -16.39
C THR A 253 13.53 10.88 -14.90
N SER A 254 13.44 11.99 -14.18
CA SER A 254 13.65 12.04 -12.74
C SER A 254 12.36 12.42 -12.02
N ILE A 255 12.11 11.83 -10.86
CA ILE A 255 11.07 12.27 -9.93
C ILE A 255 11.74 12.71 -8.63
N VAL A 256 11.48 13.95 -8.22
CA VAL A 256 11.80 14.43 -6.87
C VAL A 256 10.55 14.28 -6.01
N CYS A 257 10.65 13.50 -4.95
CA CYS A 257 9.49 13.11 -4.15
C CYS A 257 9.74 13.15 -2.64
N THR A 258 8.67 13.08 -1.89
CA THR A 258 8.72 12.75 -0.46
C THR A 258 8.40 11.26 -0.27
N SER A 259 8.21 10.81 0.97
CA SER A 259 7.86 9.42 1.30
C SER A 259 6.60 8.87 0.58
N THR A 260 5.90 9.67 -0.19
CA THR A 260 4.74 9.21 -0.97
C THR A 260 5.07 8.13 -2.02
N LEU A 261 6.32 8.09 -2.52
CA LEU A 261 6.80 7.04 -3.43
C LEU A 261 7.64 5.97 -2.72
N GLU A 262 7.84 6.09 -1.40
CA GLU A 262 8.61 5.12 -0.61
C GLU A 262 7.81 3.82 -0.36
N LEU A 263 6.49 3.94 -0.26
CA LEU A 263 5.58 2.83 0.03
C LEU A 263 5.00 2.26 -1.27
N GLY A 264 5.68 1.27 -1.85
CA GLY A 264 5.10 0.29 -2.77
C GLY A 264 4.46 0.80 -4.05
N ILE A 265 4.76 2.01 -4.51
CA ILE A 265 4.31 2.48 -5.81
C ILE A 265 5.20 1.81 -6.86
N ASP A 266 4.58 1.03 -7.74
CA ASP A 266 5.26 0.40 -8.86
C ASP A 266 5.56 1.47 -9.90
N VAL A 267 6.80 1.89 -9.96
CA VAL A 267 7.29 2.87 -10.95
C VAL A 267 8.05 2.21 -12.10
N GLY A 268 7.95 0.88 -12.24
CA GLY A 268 8.55 0.08 -13.32
C GLY A 268 9.94 -0.46 -13.04
#